data_9e1d544072326fc45651fac8033f1925
#
_entry.id   9e1d544072326fc45651fac8033f1925
#
_cell.length_a   1.000
_cell.length_b   1.000
_cell.length_c   1.000
_cell.angle_alpha   90.00
_cell.angle_beta   90.00
_cell.angle_gamma   90.00
#
_symmetry.space_group_name_H-M   'P 1'
#
loop_
_entity.id
_entity.type
_entity.pdbx_description
1 polymer ?
#
loop_
_entity_poly.entity_id
_entity_poly.type
_entity_poly.pdbx_seq_one_letter_code
_entity_poly.pdbx_strand_id
1 'polypeptide(L)'
;MNIIVDAFGGDNAPLEIIKGCVEAVAEYNINVTLTGDETKIKNVFSENSLSMNNIDICHCTQKITMEDSAESVLKEKKDSSMAVGLRLLNEGKGDAFVSAGNSGALCVAASLAIKRIKGIKRPAFAPVMPSESGFFMLMDGGANVECRPEMLYQFAVMGSIYMEKVMGIKNPRVGLANVGAEEHKGTELYRNTHELLQNSNLNFIGNVEGRDIPNGVCDVVVCDGFTGNLILKTYEGVALVMMNQIKNMFMGSVKGKLAAGLVMKDLKNMKTHFDYNRYGGAPILGASKPVFKAHGSAKAVTVKNAIRLSVEYVKANAIEAISSSL
;
A
#
# COMPACT_ATOMS: atom_id res chain seq x y z
N MET A 1 -0.85 -8.27 19.96
CA MET A 1 -0.53 -7.28 18.91
C MET A 1 -1.67 -6.28 18.82
N ASN A 2 -1.36 -4.99 18.79
CA ASN A 2 -2.36 -3.91 18.69
C ASN A 2 -2.14 -3.11 17.41
N ILE A 3 -3.14 -3.05 16.53
CA ILE A 3 -3.10 -2.29 15.28
C ILE A 3 -3.90 -0.99 15.45
N ILE A 4 -3.25 0.14 15.23
CA ILE A 4 -3.92 1.44 15.27
C ILE A 4 -4.51 1.72 13.89
N VAL A 5 -5.78 2.13 13.83
CA VAL A 5 -6.48 2.36 12.57
C VAL A 5 -7.16 3.73 12.57
N ASP A 6 -6.88 4.52 11.54
CA ASP A 6 -7.54 5.78 11.25
C ASP A 6 -9.01 5.54 10.83
N ALA A 7 -9.95 5.72 11.75
CA ALA A 7 -11.37 5.44 11.51
C ALA A 7 -12.04 6.41 10.53
N PHE A 8 -11.42 7.57 10.23
CA PHE A 8 -12.00 8.61 9.38
C PHE A 8 -11.22 8.85 8.08
N GLY A 9 -10.24 7.99 7.78
CA GLY A 9 -9.51 8.01 6.51
C GLY A 9 -10.26 7.26 5.41
N GLY A 10 -10.41 7.91 4.23
CA GLY A 10 -11.00 7.31 3.04
C GLY A 10 -12.48 7.64 2.80
N ASP A 11 -12.96 7.30 1.60
CA ASP A 11 -14.27 7.71 1.07
C ASP A 11 -15.45 7.02 1.78
N ASN A 12 -15.23 5.80 2.29
CA ASN A 12 -16.23 4.96 2.95
C ASN A 12 -16.11 4.96 4.48
N ALA A 13 -15.32 5.89 5.02
CA ALA A 13 -15.15 6.05 6.45
C ALA A 13 -16.40 6.69 7.11
N PRO A 14 -16.74 6.38 8.35
CA PRO A 14 -16.07 5.39 9.22
C PRO A 14 -16.59 3.96 9.07
N LEU A 15 -17.75 3.73 8.43
CA LEU A 15 -18.48 2.47 8.45
C LEU A 15 -17.65 1.27 7.93
N GLU A 16 -17.11 1.39 6.73
CA GLU A 16 -16.35 0.30 6.11
C GLU A 16 -15.01 0.07 6.83
N ILE A 17 -14.41 1.11 7.40
CA ILE A 17 -13.19 0.99 8.21
C ILE A 17 -13.47 0.16 9.46
N ILE A 18 -14.53 0.51 10.19
CA ILE A 18 -14.94 -0.19 11.42
C ILE A 18 -15.29 -1.65 11.12
N LYS A 19 -16.09 -1.93 10.07
CA LYS A 19 -16.41 -3.30 9.66
C LYS A 19 -15.17 -4.13 9.38
N GLY A 20 -14.21 -3.57 8.63
CA GLY A 20 -12.94 -4.25 8.35
C GLY A 20 -12.11 -4.53 9.60
N CYS A 21 -12.14 -3.63 10.59
CA CYS A 21 -11.49 -3.84 11.88
C CYS A 21 -12.14 -4.97 12.67
N VAL A 22 -13.49 -5.01 12.75
CA VAL A 22 -14.24 -6.10 13.43
C VAL A 22 -13.92 -7.45 12.79
N GLU A 23 -13.91 -7.54 11.46
CA GLU A 23 -13.54 -8.76 10.75
C GLU A 23 -12.09 -9.17 11.01
N ALA A 24 -11.16 -8.19 11.04
CA ALA A 24 -9.74 -8.46 11.31
C ALA A 24 -9.48 -8.96 12.73
N VAL A 25 -10.13 -8.36 13.72
CA VAL A 25 -10.07 -8.78 15.12
C VAL A 25 -10.52 -10.24 15.27
N ALA A 26 -11.66 -10.58 14.65
CA ALA A 26 -12.22 -11.92 14.70
C ALA A 26 -11.33 -12.98 14.01
N GLU A 27 -10.69 -12.62 12.89
CA GLU A 27 -9.92 -13.57 12.08
C GLU A 27 -8.47 -13.72 12.55
N TYR A 28 -7.82 -12.62 12.99
CA TYR A 28 -6.38 -12.62 13.29
C TYR A 28 -6.04 -12.63 14.77
N ASN A 29 -7.05 -12.61 15.65
CA ASN A 29 -6.89 -12.58 17.11
C ASN A 29 -5.94 -11.47 17.59
N ILE A 30 -6.25 -10.24 17.19
CA ILE A 30 -5.50 -9.01 17.49
C ILE A 30 -6.38 -8.02 18.25
N ASN A 31 -5.77 -7.00 18.82
CA ASN A 31 -6.46 -5.80 19.28
C ASN A 31 -6.40 -4.71 18.23
N VAL A 32 -7.38 -3.83 18.20
CA VAL A 32 -7.43 -2.65 17.35
C VAL A 32 -7.69 -1.42 18.20
N THR A 33 -6.95 -0.35 17.93
CA THR A 33 -7.24 0.98 18.47
C THR A 33 -7.73 1.88 17.33
N LEU A 34 -9.01 2.23 17.34
CA LEU A 34 -9.60 3.18 16.40
C LEU A 34 -9.31 4.62 16.83
N THR A 35 -8.78 5.45 15.93
CA THR A 35 -8.62 6.88 16.18
C THR A 35 -9.70 7.67 15.43
N GLY A 36 -10.42 8.56 16.13
CA GLY A 36 -11.49 9.34 15.54
C GLY A 36 -12.52 9.89 16.55
N ASP A 37 -13.59 10.45 16.04
CA ASP A 37 -14.73 10.95 16.85
C ASP A 37 -15.43 9.75 17.54
N GLU A 38 -15.22 9.63 18.83
CA GLU A 38 -15.72 8.50 19.65
C GLU A 38 -17.24 8.34 19.54
N THR A 39 -17.99 9.44 19.54
CA THR A 39 -19.45 9.40 19.44
C THR A 39 -19.89 8.81 18.11
N LYS A 40 -19.29 9.26 17.00
CA LYS A 40 -19.61 8.73 15.67
C LYS A 40 -19.21 7.28 15.54
N ILE A 41 -18.05 6.88 16.09
CA ILE A 41 -17.61 5.48 16.07
C ILE A 41 -18.62 4.61 16.85
N LYS A 42 -18.99 4.98 18.07
CA LYS A 42 -19.97 4.24 18.88
C LYS A 42 -21.34 4.13 18.21
N ASN A 43 -21.80 5.17 17.54
CA ASN A 43 -23.04 5.15 16.78
C ASN A 43 -22.99 4.10 15.65
N VAL A 44 -21.87 4.02 14.89
CA VAL A 44 -21.70 3.00 13.85
C VAL A 44 -21.77 1.59 14.43
N PHE A 45 -21.13 1.32 15.58
CA PHE A 45 -21.21 0.03 16.24
C PHE A 45 -22.66 -0.33 16.62
N SER A 46 -23.39 0.61 17.23
CA SER A 46 -24.76 0.36 17.68
C SER A 46 -25.75 0.19 16.51
N GLU A 47 -25.70 1.07 15.50
CA GLU A 47 -26.59 1.04 14.34
C GLU A 47 -26.40 -0.21 13.46
N ASN A 48 -25.21 -0.80 13.45
CA ASN A 48 -24.89 -1.97 12.65
C ASN A 48 -24.76 -3.26 13.48
N SER A 49 -25.07 -3.23 14.77
CA SER A 49 -24.97 -4.38 15.68
C SER A 49 -23.57 -5.05 15.64
N LEU A 50 -22.51 -4.24 15.56
CA LEU A 50 -21.14 -4.71 15.53
C LEU A 50 -20.59 -4.92 16.94
N SER A 51 -19.67 -5.91 17.10
CA SER A 51 -19.01 -6.16 18.38
C SER A 51 -17.83 -5.23 18.58
N MET A 52 -17.69 -4.66 19.77
CA MET A 52 -16.52 -3.86 20.18
C MET A 52 -15.44 -4.72 20.89
N ASN A 53 -15.55 -6.04 20.92
CA ASN A 53 -14.57 -6.89 21.57
C ASN A 53 -13.17 -6.67 20.95
N ASN A 54 -12.17 -6.47 21.82
CA ASN A 54 -10.77 -6.17 21.43
C ASN A 54 -10.61 -4.91 20.54
N ILE A 55 -11.56 -3.98 20.63
CA ILE A 55 -11.50 -2.70 19.92
C ILE A 55 -11.60 -1.56 20.95
N ASP A 56 -10.53 -0.78 21.03
CA ASP A 56 -10.45 0.45 21.82
C ASP A 56 -10.64 1.68 20.93
N ILE A 57 -11.06 2.80 21.53
CA ILE A 57 -11.24 4.08 20.83
C ILE A 57 -10.34 5.13 21.47
N CYS A 58 -9.54 5.81 20.65
CA CYS A 58 -8.84 7.03 21.02
C CYS A 58 -9.54 8.22 20.35
N HIS A 59 -10.22 9.02 21.17
CA HIS A 59 -10.98 10.18 20.68
C HIS A 59 -10.06 11.23 20.06
N CYS A 60 -10.50 11.80 18.93
CA CYS A 60 -9.94 13.00 18.30
C CYS A 60 -11.01 13.73 17.50
N THR A 61 -10.83 15.04 17.34
CA THR A 61 -11.91 15.93 16.87
C THR A 61 -11.80 16.29 15.39
N GLN A 62 -10.62 16.10 14.78
CA GLN A 62 -10.33 16.51 13.41
C GLN A 62 -10.11 15.31 12.49
N LYS A 63 -10.21 15.55 11.18
CA LYS A 63 -9.84 14.61 10.13
C LYS A 63 -9.01 15.29 9.04
N ILE A 64 -8.16 14.53 8.37
CA ILE A 64 -7.47 14.95 7.15
C ILE A 64 -8.38 14.62 5.95
N THR A 65 -8.61 15.59 5.09
CA THR A 65 -9.38 15.45 3.85
C THR A 65 -8.43 15.34 2.63
N MET A 66 -8.98 15.07 1.44
CA MET A 66 -8.16 15.02 0.21
C MET A 66 -7.74 16.41 -0.27
N GLU A 67 -8.42 17.47 0.18
CA GLU A 67 -8.11 18.87 -0.15
C GLU A 67 -7.05 19.48 0.78
N ASP A 68 -6.77 18.83 1.91
CA ASP A 68 -5.76 19.30 2.84
C ASP A 68 -4.35 19.12 2.27
N SER A 69 -3.47 20.10 2.56
CA SER A 69 -2.05 19.96 2.24
C SER A 69 -1.45 18.77 2.98
N ALA A 70 -0.45 18.14 2.37
CA ALA A 70 0.23 16.99 2.98
C ALA A 70 0.86 17.32 4.36
N GLU A 71 1.22 18.57 4.59
CA GLU A 71 1.85 19.03 5.83
C GLU A 71 0.84 19.33 6.96
N SER A 72 -0.45 19.47 6.63
CA SER A 72 -1.50 19.84 7.62
C SER A 72 -1.58 18.84 8.77
N VAL A 73 -1.27 17.58 8.53
CA VAL A 73 -1.22 16.52 9.55
C VAL A 73 -0.20 16.81 10.67
N LEU A 74 0.84 17.59 10.38
CA LEU A 74 1.90 17.97 11.33
C LEU A 74 1.70 19.36 11.92
N LYS A 75 0.90 20.22 11.28
CA LYS A 75 0.75 21.65 11.62
C LYS A 75 -0.63 21.95 12.18
N GLU A 76 -1.61 22.11 11.31
CA GLU A 76 -2.94 22.63 11.66
C GLU A 76 -3.89 21.55 12.22
N LYS A 77 -3.70 20.27 11.81
CA LYS A 77 -4.58 19.15 12.12
C LYS A 77 -3.91 18.07 12.99
N LYS A 78 -3.23 18.53 14.05
CA LYS A 78 -2.53 17.64 15.00
C LYS A 78 -3.48 16.76 15.84
N ASP A 79 -4.75 17.12 15.93
CA ASP A 79 -5.80 16.33 16.57
C ASP A 79 -6.64 15.54 15.55
N SER A 80 -6.12 15.33 14.34
CA SER A 80 -6.78 14.48 13.36
C SER A 80 -6.57 13.00 13.68
N SER A 81 -7.52 12.17 13.24
CA SER A 81 -7.46 10.71 13.42
C SER A 81 -6.13 10.13 12.90
N MET A 82 -5.60 10.61 11.78
CA MET A 82 -4.30 10.23 11.25
C MET A 82 -3.13 10.68 12.16
N ALA A 83 -3.10 11.95 12.57
CA ALA A 83 -2.02 12.49 13.40
C ALA A 83 -1.96 11.82 14.77
N VAL A 84 -3.13 11.65 15.40
CA VAL A 84 -3.26 10.98 16.70
C VAL A 84 -2.82 9.51 16.60
N GLY A 85 -3.24 8.79 15.56
CA GLY A 85 -2.85 7.40 15.36
C GLY A 85 -1.35 7.22 15.18
N LEU A 86 -0.70 8.07 14.38
CA LEU A 86 0.75 8.05 14.20
C LEU A 86 1.51 8.44 15.49
N ARG A 87 0.96 9.36 16.28
CA ARG A 87 1.53 9.69 17.60
C ARG A 87 1.47 8.49 18.54
N LEU A 88 0.33 7.79 18.63
CA LEU A 88 0.20 6.57 19.43
C LEU A 88 1.19 5.49 18.98
N LEU A 89 1.37 5.31 17.67
CA LEU A 89 2.36 4.38 17.13
C LEU A 89 3.79 4.77 17.57
N ASN A 90 4.12 6.06 17.49
CA ASN A 90 5.45 6.54 17.87
C ASN A 90 5.72 6.37 19.38
N GLU A 91 4.69 6.52 20.22
CA GLU A 91 4.72 6.28 21.67
C GLU A 91 4.77 4.79 22.03
N GLY A 92 4.72 3.86 21.06
CA GLY A 92 4.74 2.42 21.31
C GLY A 92 3.43 1.85 21.84
N LYS A 93 2.31 2.57 21.66
CA LYS A 93 0.96 2.12 22.07
C LYS A 93 0.30 1.21 21.05
N GLY A 94 0.98 0.88 19.97
CA GLY A 94 0.57 -0.07 18.96
C GLY A 94 1.75 -0.54 18.14
N ASP A 95 1.55 -1.64 17.41
CA ASP A 95 2.58 -2.32 16.63
C ASP A 95 2.63 -1.85 15.17
N ALA A 96 1.49 -1.37 14.63
CA ALA A 96 1.38 -0.80 13.29
C ALA A 96 0.26 0.24 13.21
N PHE A 97 0.30 1.08 12.17
CA PHE A 97 -0.74 2.05 11.84
C PHE A 97 -1.28 1.82 10.43
N VAL A 98 -2.60 1.84 10.28
CA VAL A 98 -3.31 1.68 9.00
C VAL A 98 -4.23 2.87 8.77
N SER A 99 -4.15 3.49 7.57
CA SER A 99 -5.06 4.57 7.15
C SER A 99 -5.45 4.45 5.69
N ALA A 100 -6.71 4.69 5.37
CA ALA A 100 -7.19 4.86 3.99
C ALA A 100 -7.25 6.35 3.56
N GLY A 101 -6.80 7.27 4.42
CA GLY A 101 -6.83 8.72 4.18
C GLY A 101 -5.86 9.23 3.12
N ASN A 102 -5.58 10.52 3.13
CA ASN A 102 -4.71 11.22 2.17
C ASN A 102 -3.30 10.62 2.15
N SER A 103 -2.87 10.11 0.98
CA SER A 103 -1.58 9.43 0.81
C SER A 103 -0.39 10.37 1.01
N GLY A 104 -0.49 11.62 0.52
CA GLY A 104 0.56 12.62 0.69
C GLY A 104 0.79 12.96 2.16
N ALA A 105 -0.31 13.19 2.91
CA ALA A 105 -0.24 13.45 4.35
C ALA A 105 0.36 12.26 5.11
N LEU A 106 -0.02 11.04 4.76
CA LEU A 106 0.52 9.83 5.38
C LEU A 106 2.02 9.65 5.11
N CYS A 107 2.48 9.85 3.87
CA CYS A 107 3.90 9.77 3.51
C CYS A 107 4.73 10.84 4.23
N VAL A 108 4.24 12.10 4.27
CA VAL A 108 4.91 13.20 5.00
C VAL A 108 4.99 12.88 6.49
N ALA A 109 3.89 12.43 7.10
CA ALA A 109 3.87 12.11 8.52
C ALA A 109 4.74 10.88 8.85
N ALA A 110 4.74 9.84 8.02
CA ALA A 110 5.62 8.70 8.18
C ALA A 110 7.11 9.11 8.10
N SER A 111 7.46 10.03 7.19
CA SER A 111 8.84 10.50 7.05
C SER A 111 9.30 11.39 8.22
N LEU A 112 8.44 12.27 8.73
CA LEU A 112 8.82 13.33 9.66
C LEU A 112 8.44 13.02 11.12
N ALA A 113 7.23 12.47 11.38
CA ALA A 113 6.76 12.15 12.72
C ALA A 113 7.24 10.77 13.18
N ILE A 114 7.13 9.75 12.34
CA ILE A 114 7.61 8.37 12.65
C ILE A 114 9.12 8.25 12.49
N LYS A 115 9.73 9.09 11.67
CA LYS A 115 11.14 9.05 11.28
C LYS A 115 11.46 7.83 10.38
N ARG A 116 12.72 7.74 9.99
CA ARG A 116 13.22 6.71 9.06
C ARG A 116 14.05 5.68 9.80
N ILE A 117 14.13 4.48 9.27
CA ILE A 117 15.14 3.49 9.65
C ILE A 117 16.53 4.16 9.47
N LYS A 118 17.44 3.95 10.41
CA LYS A 118 18.78 4.51 10.35
C LYS A 118 19.49 4.02 9.08
N GLY A 119 20.06 4.93 8.31
CA GLY A 119 20.69 4.63 7.01
C GLY A 119 19.78 4.91 5.81
N ILE A 120 18.46 4.77 5.93
CA ILE A 120 17.50 5.07 4.85
C ILE A 120 17.45 6.57 4.54
N LYS A 121 17.59 6.91 3.26
CA LYS A 121 17.52 8.30 2.78
C LYS A 121 16.10 8.84 2.77
N ARG A 122 15.14 8.05 2.26
CA ARG A 122 13.72 8.40 2.17
C ARG A 122 12.85 7.15 2.32
N PRO A 123 11.74 7.20 3.06
CA PRO A 123 10.69 6.18 2.97
C PRO A 123 10.04 6.22 1.60
N ALA A 124 9.55 5.08 1.13
CA ALA A 124 8.89 4.93 -0.15
C ALA A 124 7.48 4.35 0.00
N PHE A 125 6.55 4.78 -0.84
CA PHE A 125 5.23 4.18 -0.96
C PHE A 125 5.31 2.95 -1.86
N ALA A 126 4.98 1.78 -1.33
CA ALA A 126 5.28 0.50 -1.96
C ALA A 126 4.01 -0.34 -2.25
N PRO A 127 3.17 0.05 -3.23
CA PRO A 127 1.98 -0.72 -3.60
C PRO A 127 2.37 -2.06 -4.25
N VAL A 128 1.61 -3.11 -3.87
CA VAL A 128 1.64 -4.42 -4.54
C VAL A 128 0.52 -4.46 -5.56
N MET A 129 0.85 -4.78 -6.79
CA MET A 129 -0.03 -4.74 -7.95
C MET A 129 -0.12 -6.10 -8.64
N PRO A 130 -1.28 -6.47 -9.22
CA PRO A 130 -1.42 -7.72 -9.94
C PRO A 130 -0.59 -7.72 -11.23
N SER A 131 -0.12 -8.90 -11.63
CA SER A 131 0.47 -9.17 -12.93
C SER A 131 -0.11 -10.45 -13.50
N GLU A 132 0.16 -10.78 -14.76
CA GLU A 132 -0.32 -12.01 -15.39
C GLU A 132 0.10 -13.26 -14.59
N SER A 133 1.35 -13.29 -14.10
CA SER A 133 1.93 -14.42 -13.37
C SER A 133 1.72 -14.36 -11.84
N GLY A 134 1.01 -13.34 -11.31
CA GLY A 134 0.83 -13.17 -9.87
C GLY A 134 0.74 -11.71 -9.45
N PHE A 135 1.81 -11.17 -8.87
CA PHE A 135 1.88 -9.79 -8.43
C PHE A 135 3.33 -9.29 -8.41
N PHE A 136 3.49 -7.98 -8.44
CA PHE A 136 4.77 -7.28 -8.27
C PHE A 136 4.62 -6.11 -7.31
N MET A 137 5.71 -5.67 -6.72
CA MET A 137 5.78 -4.46 -5.90
C MET A 137 6.36 -3.31 -6.72
N LEU A 138 5.72 -2.15 -6.68
CA LEU A 138 6.21 -0.92 -7.29
C LEU A 138 6.90 -0.06 -6.23
N MET A 139 8.15 0.30 -6.46
CA MET A 139 9.02 1.07 -5.58
C MET A 139 9.72 2.21 -6.35
N ASP A 140 9.34 3.46 -6.22
CA ASP A 140 8.39 4.12 -5.34
C ASP A 140 7.09 4.43 -6.09
N GLY A 141 5.94 4.17 -5.46
CA GLY A 141 4.61 4.45 -6.03
C GLY A 141 4.15 5.91 -5.93
N GLY A 142 5.02 6.86 -5.54
CA GLY A 142 4.68 8.29 -5.57
C GLY A 142 5.00 9.12 -4.32
N ALA A 143 5.82 8.63 -3.40
CA ALA A 143 6.23 9.41 -2.22
C ALA A 143 7.39 10.38 -2.52
N ASN A 144 8.28 10.06 -3.49
CA ASN A 144 9.50 10.82 -3.77
C ASN A 144 9.60 11.11 -5.28
N VAL A 145 9.18 12.30 -5.69
CA VAL A 145 9.19 12.72 -7.10
C VAL A 145 10.64 12.90 -7.61
N GLU A 146 11.50 13.48 -6.79
CA GLU A 146 12.92 13.65 -7.10
C GLU A 146 13.76 12.66 -6.30
N CYS A 147 14.53 11.85 -6.98
CA CYS A 147 15.38 10.81 -6.40
C CYS A 147 16.85 10.97 -6.79
N ARG A 148 17.71 10.31 -6.02
CA ARG A 148 19.12 10.09 -6.33
C ARG A 148 19.34 8.58 -6.52
N PRO A 149 20.41 8.16 -7.23
CA PRO A 149 20.68 6.74 -7.47
C PRO A 149 20.69 5.88 -6.21
N GLU A 150 21.26 6.38 -5.11
CA GLU A 150 21.32 5.66 -3.83
C GLU A 150 19.93 5.46 -3.20
N MET A 151 18.96 6.33 -3.51
CA MET A 151 17.59 6.16 -3.04
C MET A 151 16.89 5.01 -3.79
N LEU A 152 17.03 4.96 -5.12
CA LEU A 152 16.49 3.87 -5.92
C LEU A 152 17.13 2.54 -5.56
N TYR A 153 18.43 2.51 -5.31
CA TYR A 153 19.12 1.33 -4.77
C TYR A 153 18.50 0.88 -3.43
N GLN A 154 18.28 1.81 -2.48
CA GLN A 154 17.63 1.48 -1.21
C GLN A 154 16.19 1.01 -1.40
N PHE A 155 15.45 1.55 -2.38
CA PHE A 155 14.12 1.07 -2.71
C PHE A 155 14.16 -0.39 -3.20
N ALA A 156 15.13 -0.74 -4.03
CA ALA A 156 15.35 -2.13 -4.47
C ALA A 156 15.61 -3.06 -3.29
N VAL A 157 16.49 -2.68 -2.37
CA VAL A 157 16.81 -3.47 -1.15
C VAL A 157 15.56 -3.66 -0.30
N MET A 158 14.85 -2.57 0.02
CA MET A 158 13.63 -2.62 0.85
C MET A 158 12.53 -3.45 0.21
N GLY A 159 12.31 -3.28 -1.11
CA GLY A 159 11.32 -4.04 -1.87
C GLY A 159 11.64 -5.52 -1.90
N SER A 160 12.90 -5.89 -2.14
CA SER A 160 13.37 -7.28 -2.15
C SER A 160 13.13 -7.95 -0.79
N ILE A 161 13.51 -7.29 0.30
CA ILE A 161 13.29 -7.82 1.67
C ILE A 161 11.81 -8.00 1.98
N TYR A 162 10.97 -7.03 1.61
CA TYR A 162 9.52 -7.15 1.81
C TYR A 162 8.93 -8.32 1.03
N MET A 163 9.28 -8.44 -0.26
CA MET A 163 8.79 -9.53 -1.11
C MET A 163 9.27 -10.89 -0.59
N GLU A 164 10.47 -10.97 -0.05
CA GLU A 164 10.99 -12.22 0.53
C GLU A 164 10.35 -12.54 1.88
N LYS A 165 10.39 -11.61 2.84
CA LYS A 165 10.03 -11.88 4.24
C LYS A 165 8.53 -11.85 4.49
N VAL A 166 7.81 -10.96 3.80
CA VAL A 166 6.36 -10.75 4.02
C VAL A 166 5.53 -11.48 2.98
N MET A 167 5.95 -11.41 1.70
CA MET A 167 5.19 -12.01 0.61
C MET A 167 5.64 -13.45 0.25
N GLY A 168 6.75 -13.93 0.83
CA GLY A 168 7.22 -15.30 0.70
C GLY A 168 7.89 -15.65 -0.65
N ILE A 169 8.27 -14.65 -1.45
CA ILE A 169 8.96 -14.86 -2.73
C ILE A 169 10.44 -15.02 -2.48
N LYS A 170 10.97 -16.21 -2.71
CA LYS A 170 12.40 -16.50 -2.57
C LYS A 170 13.20 -15.82 -3.68
N ASN A 171 14.26 -15.10 -3.28
CA ASN A 171 15.18 -14.41 -4.19
C ASN A 171 14.45 -13.54 -5.23
N PRO A 172 13.69 -12.51 -4.80
CA PRO A 172 12.83 -11.72 -5.68
C PRO A 172 13.62 -11.08 -6.83
N ARG A 173 13.08 -11.14 -8.03
CA ARG A 173 13.64 -10.49 -9.22
C ARG A 173 13.41 -9.01 -9.13
N VAL A 174 14.48 -8.22 -9.24
CA VAL A 174 14.44 -6.74 -9.17
C VAL A 174 14.67 -6.19 -10.58
N GLY A 175 13.72 -5.41 -11.09
CA GLY A 175 13.82 -4.69 -12.37
C GLY A 175 13.84 -3.18 -12.18
N LEU A 176 14.63 -2.46 -12.95
CA LEU A 176 14.64 -1.00 -13.00
C LEU A 176 13.75 -0.54 -14.15
N ALA A 177 12.61 0.12 -13.85
CA ALA A 177 11.72 0.65 -14.88
C ALA A 177 12.45 1.66 -15.76
N ASN A 178 12.45 1.48 -17.08
CA ASN A 178 13.20 2.31 -17.99
C ASN A 178 12.51 2.41 -19.36
N VAL A 179 13.04 3.28 -20.23
CA VAL A 179 12.56 3.53 -21.60
C VAL A 179 13.04 2.47 -22.62
N GLY A 180 13.92 1.57 -22.23
CA GLY A 180 14.49 0.47 -23.03
C GLY A 180 15.27 -0.47 -22.16
N ALA A 181 15.48 -1.72 -22.63
CA ALA A 181 16.15 -2.78 -21.88
C ALA A 181 17.68 -2.62 -21.80
N GLU A 182 18.29 -1.85 -22.71
CA GLU A 182 19.74 -1.70 -22.77
C GLU A 182 20.29 -0.89 -21.59
N GLU A 183 21.45 -1.25 -21.08
CA GLU A 183 22.08 -0.66 -19.88
C GLU A 183 22.28 0.85 -19.95
N HIS A 184 22.59 1.38 -21.15
CA HIS A 184 22.86 2.80 -21.37
C HIS A 184 21.61 3.68 -21.49
N LYS A 185 20.40 3.08 -21.49
CA LYS A 185 19.14 3.81 -21.63
C LYS A 185 18.76 4.61 -20.37
N GLY A 186 17.87 5.56 -20.57
CA GLY A 186 17.32 6.41 -19.51
C GLY A 186 18.17 7.66 -19.19
N THR A 187 17.72 8.37 -18.18
CA THR A 187 18.42 9.57 -17.68
C THR A 187 19.67 9.17 -16.89
N GLU A 188 20.49 10.16 -16.52
CA GLU A 188 21.66 9.95 -15.66
C GLU A 188 21.30 9.25 -14.36
N LEU A 189 20.17 9.62 -13.73
CA LEU A 189 19.64 8.95 -12.55
C LEU A 189 19.53 7.43 -12.76
N TYR A 190 18.91 7.00 -13.86
CA TYR A 190 18.64 5.60 -14.14
C TYR A 190 19.91 4.83 -14.54
N ARG A 191 20.82 5.43 -15.31
CA ARG A 191 22.10 4.79 -15.65
C ARG A 191 22.98 4.56 -14.42
N ASN A 192 23.10 5.58 -13.55
CA ASN A 192 23.87 5.44 -12.32
C ASN A 192 23.21 4.45 -11.34
N THR A 193 21.87 4.38 -11.31
CA THR A 193 21.13 3.38 -10.52
C THR A 193 21.36 1.97 -11.07
N HIS A 194 21.34 1.80 -12.40
CA HIS A 194 21.61 0.52 -13.02
C HIS A 194 22.98 -0.04 -12.60
N GLU A 195 24.03 0.79 -12.63
CA GLU A 195 25.38 0.43 -12.20
C GLU A 195 25.42 0.00 -10.74
N LEU A 196 24.72 0.73 -9.83
CA LEU A 196 24.62 0.36 -8.41
C LEU A 196 23.93 -0.99 -8.21
N LEU A 197 22.83 -1.23 -8.92
CA LEU A 197 22.08 -2.48 -8.84
C LEU A 197 22.85 -3.65 -9.42
N GLN A 198 23.54 -3.47 -10.55
CA GLN A 198 24.37 -4.49 -11.19
C GLN A 198 25.51 -4.97 -10.28
N ASN A 199 26.09 -4.08 -9.48
CA ASN A 199 27.17 -4.37 -8.54
C ASN A 199 26.67 -4.80 -7.15
N SER A 200 25.36 -5.03 -6.99
CA SER A 200 24.75 -5.45 -5.72
C SER A 200 24.59 -6.97 -5.60
N ASN A 201 24.23 -7.44 -4.40
CA ASN A 201 23.86 -8.83 -4.17
C ASN A 201 22.37 -9.12 -4.45
N LEU A 202 21.62 -8.16 -5.01
CA LEU A 202 20.22 -8.36 -5.39
C LEU A 202 20.11 -9.21 -6.66
N ASN A 203 18.99 -9.92 -6.79
CA ASN A 203 18.66 -10.61 -8.04
C ASN A 203 18.19 -9.59 -9.09
N PHE A 204 19.09 -8.70 -9.49
CA PHE A 204 18.82 -7.65 -10.46
C PHE A 204 18.78 -8.25 -11.88
N ILE A 205 17.67 -8.05 -12.58
CA ILE A 205 17.42 -8.57 -13.94
C ILE A 205 17.66 -7.53 -15.04
N GLY A 206 18.11 -6.31 -14.67
CA GLY A 206 18.33 -5.24 -15.63
C GLY A 206 17.18 -4.24 -15.74
N ASN A 207 17.19 -3.45 -16.80
CA ASN A 207 16.12 -2.51 -17.14
C ASN A 207 14.88 -3.26 -17.63
N VAL A 208 13.69 -2.74 -17.26
CA VAL A 208 12.38 -3.30 -17.64
C VAL A 208 11.53 -2.19 -18.28
N GLU A 209 11.01 -2.44 -19.46
CA GLU A 209 10.10 -1.51 -20.12
C GLU A 209 8.70 -1.54 -19.48
N GLY A 210 8.02 -0.39 -19.48
CA GLY A 210 6.67 -0.27 -18.88
C GLY A 210 5.65 -1.28 -19.43
N ARG A 211 5.77 -1.70 -20.70
CA ARG A 211 4.88 -2.70 -21.33
C ARG A 211 5.08 -4.11 -20.79
N ASP A 212 6.25 -4.42 -20.22
CA ASP A 212 6.58 -5.77 -19.76
C ASP A 212 6.24 -5.98 -18.28
N ILE A 213 6.05 -4.89 -17.53
CA ILE A 213 5.67 -4.93 -16.10
C ILE A 213 4.39 -5.75 -15.86
N PRO A 214 3.29 -5.58 -16.63
CA PRO A 214 2.08 -6.38 -16.46
C PRO A 214 2.27 -7.88 -16.66
N ASN A 215 3.28 -8.30 -17.44
CA ASN A 215 3.58 -9.71 -17.69
C ASN A 215 4.26 -10.41 -16.51
N GLY A 216 4.67 -9.65 -15.47
CA GLY A 216 5.33 -10.22 -14.29
C GLY A 216 6.76 -10.63 -14.53
N VAL A 217 7.50 -9.86 -15.32
CA VAL A 217 8.93 -10.10 -15.62
C VAL A 217 9.82 -9.97 -14.39
N CYS A 218 9.40 -9.17 -13.40
CA CYS A 218 10.08 -9.01 -12.12
C CYS A 218 9.08 -8.94 -10.97
N ASP A 219 9.58 -9.12 -9.76
CA ASP A 219 8.79 -9.13 -8.53
C ASP A 219 8.85 -7.77 -7.81
N VAL A 220 9.90 -7.00 -8.06
CA VAL A 220 10.07 -5.61 -7.59
C VAL A 220 10.41 -4.74 -8.79
N VAL A 221 9.59 -3.72 -9.05
CA VAL A 221 9.81 -2.69 -10.07
C VAL A 221 10.30 -1.44 -9.37
N VAL A 222 11.52 -1.00 -9.66
CA VAL A 222 12.15 0.16 -9.05
C VAL A 222 12.07 1.37 -9.98
N CYS A 223 11.65 2.51 -9.46
CA CYS A 223 11.62 3.80 -10.15
C CYS A 223 11.56 4.98 -9.16
N ASP A 224 11.67 6.21 -9.65
CA ASP A 224 11.31 7.39 -8.87
C ASP A 224 9.78 7.50 -8.69
N GLY A 225 9.35 8.32 -7.73
CA GLY A 225 7.92 8.43 -7.41
C GLY A 225 7.09 9.11 -8.48
N PHE A 226 7.67 9.95 -9.35
CA PHE A 226 6.93 10.50 -10.49
C PHE A 226 6.59 9.40 -11.50
N THR A 227 7.58 8.65 -11.92
CA THR A 227 7.43 7.51 -12.83
C THR A 227 6.50 6.45 -12.23
N GLY A 228 6.70 6.11 -10.96
CA GLY A 228 5.89 5.09 -10.29
C GLY A 228 4.43 5.50 -10.11
N ASN A 229 4.15 6.75 -9.74
CA ASN A 229 2.77 7.21 -9.64
C ASN A 229 2.07 7.23 -11.01
N LEU A 230 2.80 7.57 -12.07
CA LEU A 230 2.27 7.52 -13.44
C LEU A 230 1.94 6.07 -13.85
N ILE A 231 2.86 5.12 -13.59
CA ILE A 231 2.62 3.69 -13.83
C ILE A 231 1.40 3.22 -13.03
N LEU A 232 1.35 3.50 -11.72
CA LEU A 232 0.27 3.11 -10.82
C LEU A 232 -1.09 3.59 -11.34
N LYS A 233 -1.22 4.88 -11.61
CA LYS A 233 -2.49 5.50 -12.03
C LYS A 233 -2.92 5.08 -13.43
N THR A 234 -1.98 4.89 -14.35
CA THR A 234 -2.27 4.36 -15.69
C THR A 234 -2.75 2.92 -15.59
N TYR A 235 -2.08 2.10 -14.77
CA TYR A 235 -2.45 0.71 -14.56
C TYR A 235 -3.86 0.57 -13.96
N GLU A 236 -4.15 1.33 -12.90
CA GLU A 236 -5.49 1.41 -12.28
C GLU A 236 -6.55 1.85 -13.30
N GLY A 237 -6.27 2.90 -14.08
CA GLY A 237 -7.19 3.43 -15.07
C GLY A 237 -7.50 2.45 -16.20
N VAL A 238 -6.47 1.81 -16.76
CA VAL A 238 -6.63 0.79 -17.82
C VAL A 238 -7.42 -0.40 -17.30
N ALA A 239 -7.11 -0.91 -16.10
CA ALA A 239 -7.86 -2.01 -15.49
C ALA A 239 -9.35 -1.69 -15.33
N LEU A 240 -9.69 -0.49 -14.85
CA LEU A 240 -11.09 -0.03 -14.73
C LEU A 240 -11.80 0.04 -16.08
N VAL A 241 -11.16 0.61 -17.11
CA VAL A 241 -11.72 0.72 -18.46
C VAL A 241 -11.97 -0.67 -19.05
N MET A 242 -10.99 -1.57 -18.96
CA MET A 242 -11.10 -2.95 -19.46
C MET A 242 -12.24 -3.71 -18.77
N MET A 243 -12.34 -3.63 -17.44
CA MET A 243 -13.42 -4.28 -16.68
C MET A 243 -14.80 -3.75 -17.06
N ASN A 244 -14.92 -2.42 -17.30
CA ASN A 244 -16.17 -1.81 -17.75
C ASN A 244 -16.53 -2.26 -19.17
N GLN A 245 -15.57 -2.34 -20.09
CA GLN A 245 -15.80 -2.83 -21.45
C GLN A 245 -16.26 -4.31 -21.46
N ILE A 246 -15.62 -5.17 -20.69
CA ILE A 246 -16.03 -6.56 -20.51
C ILE A 246 -17.46 -6.64 -19.97
N LYS A 247 -17.78 -5.87 -18.93
CA LYS A 247 -19.14 -5.79 -18.38
C LYS A 247 -20.15 -5.36 -19.45
N ASN A 248 -19.87 -4.31 -20.19
CA ASN A 248 -20.76 -3.78 -21.22
C ASN A 248 -20.97 -4.79 -22.37
N MET A 249 -19.91 -5.49 -22.79
CA MET A 249 -19.98 -6.55 -23.80
C MET A 249 -20.99 -7.66 -23.42
N PHE A 250 -20.94 -8.11 -22.16
CA PHE A 250 -21.87 -9.14 -21.68
C PHE A 250 -23.28 -8.60 -21.38
N MET A 251 -23.40 -7.39 -20.86
CA MET A 251 -24.69 -6.84 -20.44
C MET A 251 -25.47 -6.17 -21.54
N GLY A 252 -24.88 -5.91 -22.72
CA GLY A 252 -25.46 -5.16 -23.83
C GLY A 252 -26.56 -5.91 -24.63
N SER A 253 -26.72 -7.24 -24.44
CA SER A 253 -27.71 -8.04 -25.14
C SER A 253 -28.19 -9.23 -24.32
N VAL A 254 -29.38 -9.78 -24.70
CA VAL A 254 -29.89 -11.01 -24.04
C VAL A 254 -28.93 -12.18 -24.22
N LYS A 255 -28.36 -12.34 -25.43
CA LYS A 255 -27.33 -13.38 -25.71
C LYS A 255 -26.09 -13.19 -24.86
N GLY A 256 -25.65 -11.94 -24.71
CA GLY A 256 -24.51 -11.62 -23.84
C GLY A 256 -24.76 -11.99 -22.39
N LYS A 257 -25.95 -11.68 -21.84
CA LYS A 257 -26.31 -12.04 -20.46
C LYS A 257 -26.32 -13.56 -20.23
N LEU A 258 -26.85 -14.34 -21.22
CA LEU A 258 -26.82 -15.81 -21.16
C LEU A 258 -25.37 -16.32 -21.18
N ALA A 259 -24.54 -15.80 -22.09
CA ALA A 259 -23.12 -16.14 -22.16
C ALA A 259 -22.37 -15.78 -20.85
N ALA A 260 -22.66 -14.62 -20.25
CA ALA A 260 -22.12 -14.24 -18.94
C ALA A 260 -22.43 -15.27 -17.85
N GLY A 261 -23.65 -15.85 -17.86
CA GLY A 261 -24.03 -16.93 -16.94
C GLY A 261 -23.13 -18.16 -17.06
N LEU A 262 -22.79 -18.54 -18.29
CA LEU A 262 -21.93 -19.71 -18.57
C LEU A 262 -20.45 -19.51 -18.11
N VAL A 263 -19.93 -18.28 -18.23
CA VAL A 263 -18.53 -17.95 -17.88
C VAL A 263 -18.41 -17.15 -16.58
N MET A 264 -19.48 -17.10 -15.77
CA MET A 264 -19.53 -16.28 -14.55
C MET A 264 -18.40 -16.59 -13.57
N LYS A 265 -18.02 -17.86 -13.44
CA LYS A 265 -16.92 -18.30 -12.55
C LYS A 265 -15.59 -17.72 -13.01
N ASP A 266 -15.32 -17.75 -14.32
CA ASP A 266 -14.07 -17.27 -14.90
C ASP A 266 -13.99 -15.74 -14.84
N LEU A 267 -15.09 -15.05 -15.11
CA LEU A 267 -15.19 -13.58 -14.94
C LEU A 267 -14.96 -13.16 -13.48
N LYS A 268 -15.48 -13.92 -12.52
CA LYS A 268 -15.27 -13.65 -11.10
C LYS A 268 -13.82 -13.91 -10.71
N ASN A 269 -13.20 -14.98 -11.20
CA ASN A 269 -11.80 -15.29 -10.96
C ASN A 269 -10.88 -14.20 -11.54
N MET A 270 -11.13 -13.79 -12.78
CA MET A 270 -10.40 -12.70 -13.44
C MET A 270 -10.53 -11.39 -12.65
N LYS A 271 -11.76 -11.00 -12.25
CA LYS A 271 -11.97 -9.83 -11.41
C LYS A 271 -11.20 -9.91 -10.09
N THR A 272 -11.19 -11.08 -9.45
CA THR A 272 -10.48 -11.30 -8.19
C THR A 272 -8.95 -11.24 -8.38
N HIS A 273 -8.45 -11.73 -9.52
CA HIS A 273 -7.03 -11.69 -9.84
C HIS A 273 -6.52 -10.25 -10.02
N PHE A 274 -7.28 -9.43 -10.76
CA PHE A 274 -6.93 -8.02 -11.01
C PHE A 274 -7.42 -7.05 -9.92
N ASP A 275 -8.03 -7.55 -8.85
CA ASP A 275 -8.45 -6.71 -7.73
C ASP A 275 -7.26 -6.40 -6.82
N TYR A 276 -6.66 -5.23 -7.03
CA TYR A 276 -5.57 -4.73 -6.18
C TYR A 276 -5.98 -4.58 -4.70
N ASN A 277 -7.28 -4.45 -4.39
CA ASN A 277 -7.79 -4.44 -3.02
C ASN A 277 -7.55 -5.77 -2.28
N ARG A 278 -7.33 -6.85 -3.01
CA ARG A 278 -6.98 -8.16 -2.45
C ARG A 278 -5.63 -8.13 -1.71
N TYR A 279 -4.70 -7.29 -2.19
CA TYR A 279 -3.40 -7.11 -1.56
C TYR A 279 -3.47 -6.12 -0.38
N GLY A 280 -4.66 -5.53 -0.13
CA GLY A 280 -5.07 -4.89 1.12
C GLY A 280 -4.53 -3.50 1.35
N GLY A 281 -3.30 -3.23 1.04
CA GLY A 281 -2.68 -1.93 1.29
C GLY A 281 -1.20 -1.94 0.92
N ALA A 282 -0.63 -0.75 0.92
CA ALA A 282 0.77 -0.52 0.59
C ALA A 282 1.53 -0.05 1.84
N PRO A 283 2.64 -0.67 2.21
CA PRO A 283 3.49 -0.15 3.28
C PRO A 283 4.20 1.14 2.85
N ILE A 284 4.50 1.99 3.83
CA ILE A 284 5.48 3.05 3.69
C ILE A 284 6.84 2.47 4.15
N LEU A 285 7.54 1.83 3.22
CA LEU A 285 8.81 1.16 3.52
C LEU A 285 9.92 2.17 3.85
N GLY A 286 10.75 1.83 4.81
CA GLY A 286 11.82 2.72 5.29
C GLY A 286 11.41 3.64 6.45
N ALA A 287 10.15 3.68 6.84
CA ALA A 287 9.71 4.26 8.11
C ALA A 287 10.17 3.38 9.29
N SER A 288 10.53 4.01 10.42
CA SER A 288 11.06 3.29 11.60
C SER A 288 9.98 2.52 12.39
N LYS A 289 8.72 2.67 12.02
CA LYS A 289 7.57 1.93 12.54
C LYS A 289 6.68 1.51 11.36
N PRO A 290 5.92 0.41 11.48
CA PRO A 290 5.04 -0.07 10.42
C PRO A 290 3.88 0.89 10.14
N VAL A 291 3.83 1.47 8.94
CA VAL A 291 2.76 2.37 8.47
C VAL A 291 2.23 1.82 7.16
N PHE A 292 0.91 1.65 7.07
CA PHE A 292 0.23 1.07 5.90
C PHE A 292 -0.85 2.01 5.36
N LYS A 293 -0.88 2.14 4.05
CA LYS A 293 -1.90 2.88 3.30
C LYS A 293 -2.89 1.90 2.67
N ALA A 294 -4.15 1.92 3.09
CA ALA A 294 -5.23 1.28 2.34
C ALA A 294 -5.74 2.23 1.23
N HIS A 295 -6.36 1.71 0.20
CA HIS A 295 -6.90 2.54 -0.89
C HIS A 295 -7.97 3.52 -0.38
N GLY A 296 -8.10 4.71 -0.99
CA GLY A 296 -9.08 5.72 -0.57
C GLY A 296 -10.52 5.21 -0.62
N SER A 297 -10.87 4.41 -1.63
CA SER A 297 -12.18 3.77 -1.77
C SER A 297 -12.31 2.42 -1.04
N ALA A 298 -11.44 2.14 -0.06
CA ALA A 298 -11.41 0.88 0.66
C ALA A 298 -12.78 0.51 1.26
N LYS A 299 -13.16 -0.76 1.08
CA LYS A 299 -14.27 -1.41 1.77
C LYS A 299 -13.73 -2.31 2.89
N ALA A 300 -14.61 -2.86 3.70
CA ALA A 300 -14.25 -3.70 4.86
C ALA A 300 -13.20 -4.76 4.53
N VAL A 301 -13.37 -5.50 3.44
CA VAL A 301 -12.40 -6.52 2.99
C VAL A 301 -11.00 -5.93 2.72
N THR A 302 -10.93 -4.76 2.11
CA THR A 302 -9.65 -4.08 1.83
C THR A 302 -8.96 -3.65 3.12
N VAL A 303 -9.73 -3.08 4.07
CA VAL A 303 -9.22 -2.68 5.39
C VAL A 303 -8.72 -3.89 6.17
N LYS A 304 -9.49 -4.97 6.21
CA LYS A 304 -9.09 -6.24 6.82
C LYS A 304 -7.76 -6.76 6.23
N ASN A 305 -7.62 -6.74 4.90
CA ASN A 305 -6.40 -7.17 4.24
C ASN A 305 -5.21 -6.25 4.55
N ALA A 306 -5.42 -4.92 4.66
CA ALA A 306 -4.37 -3.99 5.07
C ALA A 306 -3.88 -4.27 6.51
N ILE A 307 -4.81 -4.57 7.41
CA ILE A 307 -4.49 -5.00 8.77
C ILE A 307 -3.72 -6.32 8.74
N ARG A 308 -4.14 -7.32 7.96
CA ARG A 308 -3.42 -8.60 7.79
C ARG A 308 -1.96 -8.37 7.37
N LEU A 309 -1.73 -7.58 6.33
CA LEU A 309 -0.38 -7.28 5.86
C LEU A 309 0.46 -6.56 6.92
N SER A 310 -0.14 -5.66 7.70
CA SER A 310 0.56 -5.00 8.80
C SER A 310 0.96 -5.99 9.90
N VAL A 311 0.12 -6.95 10.21
CA VAL A 311 0.42 -8.05 11.15
C VAL A 311 1.54 -8.94 10.62
N GLU A 312 1.50 -9.33 9.35
CA GLU A 312 2.54 -10.14 8.70
C GLU A 312 3.89 -9.40 8.68
N TYR A 313 3.88 -8.11 8.35
CA TYR A 313 5.07 -7.26 8.35
C TYR A 313 5.74 -7.18 9.74
N VAL A 314 4.94 -6.99 10.79
CA VAL A 314 5.44 -6.99 12.18
C VAL A 314 6.00 -8.35 12.57
N LYS A 315 5.27 -9.45 12.27
CA LYS A 315 5.71 -10.82 12.57
C LYS A 315 6.99 -11.21 11.83
N ALA A 316 7.19 -10.70 10.63
CA ALA A 316 8.37 -10.96 9.81
C ALA A 316 9.63 -10.18 10.25
N ASN A 317 9.53 -9.31 11.26
CA ASN A 317 10.59 -8.39 11.69
C ASN A 317 11.23 -7.64 10.51
N ALA A 318 10.38 -7.17 9.59
CA ALA A 318 10.84 -6.61 8.32
C ALA A 318 11.69 -5.33 8.50
N ILE A 319 11.42 -4.53 9.55
CA ILE A 319 12.20 -3.32 9.86
C ILE A 319 13.64 -3.69 10.24
N GLU A 320 13.81 -4.69 11.09
CA GLU A 320 15.13 -5.19 11.52
C GLU A 320 15.89 -5.79 10.32
N ALA A 321 15.19 -6.55 9.47
CA ALA A 321 15.78 -7.12 8.26
C ALA A 321 16.28 -6.02 7.31
N ILE A 322 15.47 -4.96 7.08
CA ILE A 322 15.88 -3.80 6.28
C ILE A 322 17.07 -3.09 6.92
N SER A 323 17.01 -2.85 8.23
CA SER A 323 18.10 -2.15 8.95
C SER A 323 19.43 -2.90 8.90
N SER A 324 19.41 -4.24 8.90
CA SER A 324 20.61 -5.08 8.86
C SER A 324 21.23 -5.21 7.48
N SER A 325 20.49 -4.83 6.41
CA SER A 325 20.90 -5.00 5.01
C SER A 325 21.44 -3.71 4.38
N LEU A 326 21.58 -2.66 5.17
CA LEU A 326 22.08 -1.33 4.79
C LEU A 326 23.45 -1.05 5.43
#